data_95895e8788c94a61dbab0ca7ef75f021
#
_entry.id   95895e8788c94a61dbab0ca7ef75f021
#
_cell.length_a   1.000
_cell.length_b   1.000
_cell.length_c   1.000
_cell.angle_alpha   90.00
_cell.angle_beta   90.00
_cell.angle_gamma   90.00
#
_symmetry.space_group_name_H-M   'P 1'
#
loop_
_entity.id
_entity.type
_entity.pdbx_description
1 polymer ?
#
loop_
_entity_poly.entity_id
_entity_poly.type
_entity_poly.pdbx_seq_one_letter_code
_entity_poly.pdbx_strand_id
1 'polypeptide(L)'
;LQLTRRRFIKGVIFSGAAATSGAGVYLAANAQSGNGGMERLISLTINGRTRRVDVPPTETLANTLRYRLNLTGTKIGCNRGECGACTVLIDGVPNYACSVLTHNIKAKQVLSIEGVKADDGTLHAVQQAFIAENAPQCGFCTPGQVMSAVALLANNPRPTKAEAAQAMSGNLCRCGAYEHYLNGVLRASGQIA
;
A
#
# COMPACT_ATOMS: atom_id res chain seq x y z
N LEU A 1 -9.60 50.41 37.50
CA LEU A 1 -8.22 50.32 37.01
C LEU A 1 -8.23 50.57 35.50
N GLN A 2 -7.92 51.83 35.08
CA GLN A 2 -7.79 52.14 33.66
C GLN A 2 -6.40 51.73 33.18
N LEU A 3 -6.35 50.71 32.35
CA LEU A 3 -5.12 50.27 31.65
C LEU A 3 -4.81 51.27 30.52
N THR A 4 -3.78 52.09 30.69
CA THR A 4 -3.32 52.98 29.60
C THR A 4 -2.62 52.15 28.50
N ARG A 5 -2.73 52.57 27.25
CA ARG A 5 -2.07 51.91 26.08
C ARG A 5 -0.59 51.61 26.34
N ARG A 6 0.11 52.52 27.02
CA ARG A 6 1.55 52.36 27.34
C ARG A 6 1.82 51.23 28.34
N ARG A 7 0.93 51.01 29.31
CA ARG A 7 1.04 49.92 30.31
C ARG A 7 0.71 48.58 29.65
N PHE A 8 -0.29 48.55 28.76
CA PHE A 8 -0.64 47.36 28.01
C PHE A 8 0.53 46.89 27.10
N ILE A 9 1.10 47.83 26.30
CA ILE A 9 2.23 47.50 25.40
C ILE A 9 3.44 47.02 26.21
N LYS A 10 3.78 47.67 27.33
CA LYS A 10 4.87 47.19 28.18
C LYS A 10 4.59 45.82 28.78
N GLY A 11 3.35 45.55 29.19
CA GLY A 11 2.95 44.21 29.67
C GLY A 11 3.09 43.12 28.61
N VAL A 12 2.67 43.40 27.38
CA VAL A 12 2.79 42.45 26.24
C VAL A 12 4.25 42.19 25.87
N ILE A 13 5.10 43.25 25.85
CA ILE A 13 6.53 43.09 25.56
C ILE A 13 7.21 42.27 26.66
N PHE A 14 6.91 42.52 27.92
CA PHE A 14 7.51 41.77 29.04
C PHE A 14 7.03 40.32 29.11
N SER A 15 5.73 40.06 28.86
CA SER A 15 5.21 38.71 28.80
C SER A 15 5.72 37.96 27.56
N GLY A 16 5.90 38.64 26.43
CA GLY A 16 6.52 38.07 25.21
C GLY A 16 7.98 37.67 25.42
N ALA A 17 8.77 38.50 26.11
CA ALA A 17 10.16 38.18 26.41
C ALA A 17 10.29 37.02 27.41
N ALA A 18 9.39 36.92 28.39
CA ALA A 18 9.34 35.79 29.32
C ALA A 18 8.87 34.48 28.61
N ALA A 19 7.92 34.61 27.68
CA ALA A 19 7.45 33.47 26.89
C ALA A 19 8.51 32.96 25.92
N THR A 20 9.30 33.85 25.30
CA THR A 20 10.38 33.43 24.40
C THR A 20 11.54 32.72 25.13
N SER A 21 11.87 33.17 26.37
CA SER A 21 12.87 32.48 27.18
C SER A 21 12.37 31.12 27.67
N GLY A 22 11.10 31.03 28.08
CA GLY A 22 10.44 29.76 28.46
C GLY A 22 10.25 28.84 27.29
N ALA A 23 9.85 29.37 26.14
CA ALA A 23 9.72 28.58 24.87
C ALA A 23 11.10 28.10 24.39
N GLY A 24 12.15 28.91 24.51
CA GLY A 24 13.51 28.51 24.17
C GLY A 24 14.02 27.34 25.01
N VAL A 25 13.78 27.39 26.32
CA VAL A 25 14.11 26.29 27.25
C VAL A 25 13.25 25.05 26.96
N TYR A 26 11.94 25.24 26.71
CA TYR A 26 11.02 24.15 26.36
C TYR A 26 11.39 23.49 25.03
N LEU A 27 11.73 24.27 24.01
CA LEU A 27 12.19 23.75 22.70
C LEU A 27 13.55 23.07 22.82
N ALA A 28 14.48 23.61 23.60
CA ALA A 28 15.77 22.98 23.84
C ALA A 28 15.65 21.67 24.65
N ALA A 29 14.77 21.64 25.67
CA ALA A 29 14.51 20.44 26.44
C ALA A 29 13.83 19.34 25.59
N ASN A 30 12.91 19.72 24.70
CA ASN A 30 12.27 18.78 23.76
C ASN A 30 13.19 18.39 22.60
N ALA A 31 14.13 19.23 22.19
CA ALA A 31 15.12 18.86 21.18
C ALA A 31 16.11 17.79 21.67
N GLN A 32 16.34 17.73 22.99
CA GLN A 32 17.17 16.69 23.59
C GLN A 32 16.42 15.39 23.90
N SER A 33 15.08 15.43 24.00
CA SER A 33 14.24 14.24 24.20
C SER A 33 13.80 13.57 22.89
N GLY A 34 14.22 14.08 21.73
CA GLY A 34 13.72 13.72 20.41
C GLY A 34 14.69 12.89 19.54
N ASN A 35 15.61 12.10 20.10
CA ASN A 35 16.39 11.17 19.27
C ASN A 35 15.74 9.78 19.16
N GLY A 36 14.43 9.69 19.33
CA GLY A 36 13.59 8.58 18.90
C GLY A 36 13.12 8.72 17.45
N GLY A 37 13.95 9.26 16.57
CA GLY A 37 13.64 9.30 15.13
C GLY A 37 13.43 7.88 14.63
N MET A 38 12.27 7.62 14.01
CA MET A 38 12.00 6.33 13.38
C MET A 38 13.11 6.03 12.40
N GLU A 39 13.73 4.84 12.53
CA GLU A 39 14.76 4.38 11.60
C GLU A 39 14.21 4.41 10.18
N ARG A 40 14.81 5.20 9.30
CA ARG A 40 14.35 5.34 7.91
C ARG A 40 14.86 4.23 7.00
N LEU A 41 16.10 3.76 7.26
CA LEU A 41 16.69 2.68 6.47
C LEU A 41 16.22 1.33 7.02
N ILE A 42 15.22 0.75 6.42
CA ILE A 42 14.58 -0.49 6.85
C ILE A 42 14.83 -1.64 5.88
N SER A 43 14.75 -2.87 6.39
CA SER A 43 14.80 -4.09 5.58
C SER A 43 13.39 -4.60 5.35
N LEU A 44 13.06 -4.89 4.08
CA LEU A 44 11.77 -5.42 3.65
C LEU A 44 11.98 -6.70 2.85
N THR A 45 11.16 -7.72 3.07
CA THR A 45 11.15 -8.92 2.23
C THR A 45 10.05 -8.82 1.20
N ILE A 46 10.45 -8.63 -0.06
CA ILE A 46 9.53 -8.42 -1.19
C ILE A 46 9.87 -9.39 -2.31
N ASN A 47 8.89 -10.18 -2.74
CA ASN A 47 9.02 -11.21 -3.77
C ASN A 47 10.17 -12.18 -3.43
N GLY A 48 10.23 -12.64 -2.17
CA GLY A 48 11.25 -13.57 -1.68
C GLY A 48 12.66 -12.97 -1.51
N ARG A 49 12.85 -11.67 -1.76
CA ARG A 49 14.17 -11.00 -1.68
C ARG A 49 14.16 -9.93 -0.60
N THR A 50 15.16 -9.95 0.29
CA THR A 50 15.36 -8.88 1.27
C THR A 50 15.98 -7.66 0.60
N ARG A 51 15.38 -6.49 0.79
CA ARG A 51 15.83 -5.20 0.24
C ARG A 51 15.93 -4.17 1.35
N ARG A 52 17.05 -3.45 1.40
CA ARG A 52 17.20 -2.29 2.28
C ARG A 52 16.76 -1.04 1.53
N VAL A 53 15.90 -0.25 2.16
CA VAL A 53 15.31 0.93 1.53
C VAL A 53 15.13 2.06 2.54
N ASP A 54 15.44 3.29 2.13
CA ASP A 54 15.16 4.51 2.91
C ASP A 54 13.69 4.90 2.73
N VAL A 55 12.93 4.80 3.81
CA VAL A 55 11.48 5.01 3.81
C VAL A 55 11.10 6.07 4.84
N PRO A 56 10.53 7.21 4.43
CA PRO A 56 9.93 8.17 5.35
C PRO A 56 8.84 7.52 6.23
N PRO A 57 8.64 7.96 7.48
CA PRO A 57 7.69 7.35 8.41
C PRO A 57 6.25 7.27 7.90
N THR A 58 5.84 8.22 7.07
CA THR A 58 4.47 8.35 6.53
C THR A 58 4.31 7.74 5.14
N GLU A 59 5.36 7.12 4.59
CA GLU A 59 5.31 6.58 3.23
C GLU A 59 4.49 5.30 3.15
N THR A 60 3.58 5.24 2.18
CA THR A 60 2.77 4.05 1.93
C THR A 60 3.56 2.98 1.18
N LEU A 61 3.17 1.72 1.38
CA LEU A 61 3.77 0.58 0.69
C LEU A 61 3.70 0.71 -0.84
N ALA A 62 2.60 1.25 -1.37
CA ALA A 62 2.46 1.48 -2.81
C ALA A 62 3.53 2.44 -3.35
N ASN A 63 3.83 3.52 -2.62
CA ASN A 63 4.87 4.48 -3.00
C ASN A 63 6.26 3.84 -2.91
N THR A 64 6.54 3.11 -1.83
CA THR A 64 7.81 2.40 -1.65
C THR A 64 8.06 1.39 -2.77
N LEU A 65 7.06 0.55 -3.09
CA LEU A 65 7.18 -0.43 -4.18
C LEU A 65 7.50 0.26 -5.51
N ARG A 66 6.73 1.29 -5.87
CA ARG A 66 6.83 1.94 -7.18
C ARG A 66 8.04 2.84 -7.33
N TYR A 67 8.28 3.71 -6.34
CA TYR A 67 9.23 4.82 -6.49
C TYR A 67 10.58 4.58 -5.83
N ARG A 68 10.66 3.66 -4.84
CA ARG A 68 11.92 3.30 -4.20
C ARG A 68 12.51 2.00 -4.76
N LEU A 69 11.64 1.04 -5.05
CA LEU A 69 12.05 -0.30 -5.48
C LEU A 69 11.84 -0.57 -6.98
N ASN A 70 11.28 0.41 -7.71
CA ASN A 70 10.96 0.31 -9.13
C ASN A 70 10.06 -0.87 -9.50
N LEU A 71 9.21 -1.33 -8.56
CA LEU A 71 8.19 -2.35 -8.78
C LEU A 71 6.89 -1.66 -9.19
N THR A 72 6.79 -1.31 -10.47
CA THR A 72 5.72 -0.45 -11.02
C THR A 72 4.45 -1.20 -11.37
N GLY A 73 4.43 -2.52 -11.26
CA GLY A 73 3.26 -3.37 -11.49
C GLY A 73 2.13 -3.09 -10.51
N THR A 74 2.43 -2.80 -9.24
CA THR A 74 1.46 -2.29 -8.27
C THR A 74 0.96 -0.91 -8.73
N LYS A 75 -0.31 -0.78 -9.10
CA LYS A 75 -0.87 0.47 -9.65
C LYS A 75 -1.49 1.32 -8.55
N ILE A 76 -1.42 2.65 -8.70
CA ILE A 76 -2.10 3.60 -7.80
C ILE A 76 -3.22 4.27 -8.60
N GLY A 77 -4.48 3.86 -8.33
CA GLY A 77 -5.66 4.47 -8.92
C GLY A 77 -6.24 5.54 -8.01
N CYS A 78 -6.95 5.14 -6.95
CA CYS A 78 -7.63 6.08 -6.05
C CYS A 78 -6.74 6.67 -4.94
N ASN A 79 -5.68 5.97 -4.55
CA ASN A 79 -4.77 6.31 -3.44
C ASN A 79 -5.47 6.53 -2.09
N ARG A 80 -6.60 5.83 -1.84
CA ARG A 80 -7.42 5.95 -0.60
C ARG A 80 -8.13 4.66 -0.19
N GLY A 81 -7.64 3.48 -0.65
CA GLY A 81 -8.13 2.20 -0.19
C GLY A 81 -9.45 1.72 -0.80
N GLU A 82 -9.87 2.21 -1.99
CA GLU A 82 -11.19 1.90 -2.55
C GLU A 82 -11.13 1.01 -3.81
N CYS A 83 -10.19 1.25 -4.70
CA CYS A 83 -10.26 0.68 -6.04
C CYS A 83 -9.53 -0.66 -6.23
N GLY A 84 -8.71 -1.09 -5.29
CA GLY A 84 -7.97 -2.35 -5.37
C GLY A 84 -6.85 -2.45 -6.41
N ALA A 85 -6.60 -1.42 -7.24
CA ALA A 85 -5.53 -1.46 -8.25
C ALA A 85 -4.13 -1.67 -7.65
N CYS A 86 -3.97 -1.33 -6.37
CA CYS A 86 -2.72 -1.48 -5.62
C CYS A 86 -2.67 -2.74 -4.75
N THR A 87 -3.53 -3.73 -4.97
CA THR A 87 -3.54 -4.97 -4.17
C THR A 87 -2.20 -5.70 -4.27
N VAL A 88 -1.67 -6.04 -3.11
CA VAL A 88 -0.50 -6.92 -2.91
C VAL A 88 -0.86 -7.95 -1.85
N LEU A 89 -0.11 -9.04 -1.74
CA LEU A 89 -0.28 -9.97 -0.62
C LEU A 89 0.76 -9.65 0.46
N ILE A 90 0.28 -9.51 1.70
CA ILE A 90 1.12 -9.40 2.88
C ILE A 90 0.87 -10.67 3.71
N ASP A 91 1.88 -11.50 3.86
CA ASP A 91 1.77 -12.83 4.47
C ASP A 91 0.64 -13.67 3.86
N GLY A 92 0.46 -13.59 2.53
CA GLY A 92 -0.59 -14.30 1.78
C GLY A 92 -1.97 -13.63 1.79
N VAL A 93 -2.18 -12.57 2.56
CA VAL A 93 -3.47 -11.86 2.68
C VAL A 93 -3.50 -10.65 1.75
N PRO A 94 -4.57 -10.47 0.93
CA PRO A 94 -4.73 -9.29 0.08
C PRO A 94 -4.83 -8.00 0.89
N ASN A 95 -4.03 -7.00 0.52
CA ASN A 95 -4.01 -5.69 1.15
C ASN A 95 -3.87 -4.58 0.11
N TYR A 96 -4.51 -3.45 0.35
CA TYR A 96 -4.35 -2.26 -0.49
C TYR A 96 -3.10 -1.48 -0.09
N ALA A 97 -2.04 -1.63 -0.87
CA ALA A 97 -0.73 -1.04 -0.57
C ALA A 97 -0.75 0.49 -0.40
N CYS A 98 -1.73 1.20 -0.96
CA CYS A 98 -1.89 2.64 -0.76
C CYS A 98 -2.39 3.03 0.64
N SER A 99 -2.93 2.08 1.41
CA SER A 99 -3.45 2.29 2.76
C SER A 99 -2.60 1.62 3.84
N VAL A 100 -1.48 1.00 3.47
CA VAL A 100 -0.53 0.36 4.38
C VAL A 100 0.72 1.22 4.49
N LEU A 101 1.10 1.61 5.71
CA LEU A 101 2.39 2.24 5.96
C LEU A 101 3.51 1.22 5.83
N THR A 102 4.56 1.55 5.10
CA THR A 102 5.67 0.63 4.83
C THR A 102 6.36 0.16 6.11
N HIS A 103 6.46 1.02 7.11
CA HIS A 103 7.06 0.66 8.40
C HIS A 103 6.31 -0.45 9.15
N ASN A 104 5.01 -0.63 8.90
CA ASN A 104 4.18 -1.63 9.58
C ASN A 104 4.42 -3.06 9.05
N ILE A 105 5.20 -3.20 7.96
CA ILE A 105 5.42 -4.49 7.30
C ILE A 105 6.87 -4.98 7.36
N LYS A 106 7.73 -4.40 8.23
CA LYS A 106 9.17 -4.71 8.32
C LYS A 106 9.47 -6.21 8.44
N ALA A 107 8.69 -6.95 9.23
CA ALA A 107 8.88 -8.38 9.49
C ALA A 107 7.99 -9.30 8.64
N LYS A 108 7.28 -8.73 7.65
CA LYS A 108 6.30 -9.46 6.84
C LYS A 108 6.82 -9.75 5.45
N GLN A 109 6.25 -10.80 4.84
CA GLN A 109 6.49 -11.14 3.44
C GLN A 109 5.51 -10.37 2.54
N VAL A 110 6.02 -9.66 1.56
CA VAL A 110 5.20 -8.97 0.56
C VAL A 110 5.37 -9.66 -0.79
N LEU A 111 4.27 -10.05 -1.39
CA LEU A 111 4.22 -10.49 -2.77
C LEU A 111 3.50 -9.44 -3.62
N SER A 112 4.18 -8.91 -4.61
CA SER A 112 3.61 -8.04 -5.65
C SER A 112 3.44 -8.81 -6.95
N ILE A 113 2.79 -8.20 -7.95
CA ILE A 113 2.55 -8.83 -9.25
C ILE A 113 3.82 -9.33 -9.94
N GLU A 114 4.94 -8.65 -9.72
CA GLU A 114 6.23 -9.02 -10.30
C GLU A 114 6.76 -10.36 -9.78
N GLY A 115 6.35 -10.75 -8.57
CA GLY A 115 6.74 -12.01 -7.95
C GLY A 115 5.78 -13.17 -8.20
N VAL A 116 4.69 -12.98 -8.95
CA VAL A 116 3.68 -14.03 -9.20
C VAL A 116 4.15 -15.05 -10.24
N LYS A 117 4.85 -14.59 -11.27
CA LYS A 117 5.44 -15.51 -12.27
C LYS A 117 6.62 -16.28 -11.68
N ALA A 118 6.89 -17.47 -12.19
CA ALA A 118 8.06 -18.25 -11.81
C ALA A 118 9.38 -17.57 -12.25
N ASP A 119 10.50 -17.99 -11.66
CA ASP A 119 11.83 -17.41 -11.95
C ASP A 119 12.27 -17.65 -13.40
N ASP A 120 11.82 -18.73 -14.05
CA ASP A 120 12.04 -19.04 -15.47
C ASP A 120 11.18 -18.18 -16.41
N GLY A 121 10.32 -17.31 -15.86
CA GLY A 121 9.41 -16.46 -16.62
C GLY A 121 8.05 -17.09 -16.91
N THR A 122 7.82 -18.36 -16.54
CA THR A 122 6.52 -19.04 -16.72
C THR A 122 5.43 -18.29 -15.97
N LEU A 123 4.33 -17.98 -16.67
CA LEU A 123 3.20 -17.29 -16.08
C LEU A 123 2.44 -18.21 -15.11
N HIS A 124 1.99 -17.63 -14.01
CA HIS A 124 1.10 -18.32 -13.08
C HIS A 124 -0.24 -18.69 -13.74
N ALA A 125 -0.89 -19.77 -13.31
CA ALA A 125 -2.15 -20.25 -13.88
C ALA A 125 -3.23 -19.15 -13.98
N VAL A 126 -3.34 -18.29 -12.97
CA VAL A 126 -4.25 -17.12 -12.99
C VAL A 126 -3.91 -16.16 -14.13
N GLN A 127 -2.62 -15.88 -14.36
CA GLN A 127 -2.20 -14.97 -15.43
C GLN A 127 -2.52 -15.56 -16.81
N GLN A 128 -2.24 -16.85 -17.00
CA GLN A 128 -2.58 -17.58 -18.25
C GLN A 128 -4.09 -17.59 -18.51
N ALA A 129 -4.88 -17.88 -17.47
CA ALA A 129 -6.34 -17.92 -17.56
C ALA A 129 -6.93 -16.53 -17.89
N PHE A 130 -6.41 -15.46 -17.28
CA PHE A 130 -6.88 -14.10 -17.55
C PHE A 130 -6.56 -13.68 -19.01
N ILE A 131 -5.44 -14.13 -19.56
CA ILE A 131 -5.11 -13.93 -20.98
C ILE A 131 -6.08 -14.72 -21.86
N ALA A 132 -6.33 -16.00 -21.56
CA ALA A 132 -7.24 -16.85 -22.32
C ALA A 132 -8.68 -16.31 -22.35
N GLU A 133 -9.13 -15.72 -21.25
CA GLU A 133 -10.46 -15.10 -21.15
C GLU A 133 -10.51 -13.65 -21.70
N ASN A 134 -9.44 -13.10 -22.24
CA ASN A 134 -9.34 -11.71 -22.68
C ASN A 134 -9.77 -10.72 -21.58
N ALA A 135 -9.48 -11.04 -20.30
CA ALA A 135 -9.87 -10.23 -19.17
C ALA A 135 -9.18 -8.86 -19.13
N PRO A 136 -7.86 -8.74 -19.40
CA PRO A 136 -7.20 -7.44 -19.48
C PRO A 136 -7.64 -6.65 -20.71
N GLN A 137 -8.22 -5.45 -20.51
CA GLN A 137 -8.48 -4.48 -21.58
C GLN A 137 -7.44 -3.35 -21.50
N CYS A 138 -7.67 -2.30 -20.70
CA CYS A 138 -6.65 -1.26 -20.49
C CYS A 138 -5.47 -1.75 -19.62
N GLY A 139 -5.61 -2.84 -18.90
CA GLY A 139 -4.59 -3.47 -18.08
C GLY A 139 -4.35 -2.80 -16.71
N PHE A 140 -4.98 -1.65 -16.41
CA PHE A 140 -4.66 -0.89 -15.20
C PHE A 140 -5.06 -1.60 -13.90
N CYS A 141 -6.23 -2.23 -13.84
CA CYS A 141 -6.69 -2.99 -12.67
C CYS A 141 -6.13 -4.42 -12.63
N THR A 142 -5.60 -4.92 -13.74
CA THR A 142 -5.19 -6.33 -13.90
C THR A 142 -4.23 -6.82 -12.83
N PRO A 143 -3.17 -6.09 -12.45
CA PRO A 143 -2.28 -6.53 -11.37
C PRO A 143 -3.04 -6.79 -10.05
N GLY A 144 -3.93 -5.88 -9.64
CA GLY A 144 -4.74 -6.05 -8.45
C GLY A 144 -5.70 -7.23 -8.55
N GLN A 145 -6.34 -7.43 -9.71
CA GLN A 145 -7.22 -8.57 -9.98
C GLN A 145 -6.44 -9.90 -9.87
N VAL A 146 -5.23 -9.98 -10.45
CA VAL A 146 -4.37 -11.17 -10.33
C VAL A 146 -4.03 -11.45 -8.87
N MET A 147 -3.63 -10.44 -8.10
CA MET A 147 -3.26 -10.63 -6.68
C MET A 147 -4.43 -11.15 -5.85
N SER A 148 -5.64 -10.63 -6.04
CA SER A 148 -6.85 -11.12 -5.36
C SER A 148 -7.22 -12.54 -5.78
N ALA A 149 -7.12 -12.87 -7.07
CA ALA A 149 -7.38 -14.21 -7.57
C ALA A 149 -6.36 -15.25 -7.06
N VAL A 150 -5.07 -14.89 -7.02
CA VAL A 150 -4.02 -15.76 -6.46
C VAL A 150 -4.29 -16.07 -4.99
N ALA A 151 -4.65 -15.06 -4.20
CA ALA A 151 -4.98 -15.27 -2.80
C ALA A 151 -6.25 -16.12 -2.61
N LEU A 152 -7.27 -15.90 -3.41
CA LEU A 152 -8.48 -16.72 -3.38
C LEU A 152 -8.14 -18.18 -3.66
N LEU A 153 -7.47 -18.49 -4.76
CA LEU A 153 -7.19 -19.87 -5.17
C LEU A 153 -6.21 -20.57 -4.24
N ALA A 154 -5.35 -19.84 -3.53
CA ALA A 154 -4.50 -20.41 -2.49
C ALA A 154 -5.31 -20.90 -1.27
N ASN A 155 -6.45 -20.24 -0.94
CA ASN A 155 -7.29 -20.57 0.19
C ASN A 155 -8.51 -21.45 -0.19
N ASN A 156 -9.04 -21.26 -1.39
CA ASN A 156 -10.14 -22.04 -1.96
C ASN A 156 -9.80 -22.42 -3.41
N PRO A 157 -9.24 -23.62 -3.64
CA PRO A 157 -8.80 -24.05 -4.97
C PRO A 157 -9.93 -24.25 -6.00
N ARG A 158 -11.18 -24.35 -5.55
CA ARG A 158 -12.35 -24.55 -6.42
C ARG A 158 -13.51 -23.65 -6.01
N PRO A 159 -13.37 -22.32 -6.13
CA PRO A 159 -14.42 -21.40 -5.71
C PRO A 159 -15.62 -21.50 -6.65
N THR A 160 -16.81 -21.33 -6.09
CA THR A 160 -17.99 -21.02 -6.91
C THR A 160 -17.83 -19.64 -7.55
N LYS A 161 -18.60 -19.38 -8.61
CA LYS A 161 -18.61 -18.05 -9.26
C LYS A 161 -18.99 -16.93 -8.29
N ALA A 162 -19.89 -17.21 -7.34
CA ALA A 162 -20.31 -16.26 -6.30
C ALA A 162 -19.15 -15.94 -5.32
N GLU A 163 -18.42 -16.96 -4.87
CA GLU A 163 -17.24 -16.76 -4.01
C GLU A 163 -16.14 -16.00 -4.74
N ALA A 164 -15.91 -16.31 -6.02
CA ALA A 164 -14.98 -15.56 -6.85
C ALA A 164 -15.40 -14.08 -6.98
N ALA A 165 -16.67 -13.82 -7.24
CA ALA A 165 -17.20 -12.46 -7.32
C ALA A 165 -17.02 -11.70 -6.00
N GLN A 166 -17.29 -12.36 -4.85
CA GLN A 166 -17.09 -11.74 -3.54
C GLN A 166 -15.61 -11.46 -3.27
N ALA A 167 -14.71 -12.40 -3.50
CA ALA A 167 -13.27 -12.21 -3.30
C ALA A 167 -12.66 -11.12 -4.19
N MET A 168 -13.19 -10.96 -5.40
CA MET A 168 -12.73 -9.97 -6.38
C MET A 168 -13.45 -8.62 -6.25
N SER A 169 -14.49 -8.48 -5.40
CA SER A 169 -15.34 -7.29 -5.31
C SER A 169 -14.59 -6.00 -4.92
N GLY A 170 -13.47 -6.13 -4.24
CA GLY A 170 -12.61 -5.01 -3.86
C GLY A 170 -11.76 -4.43 -5.02
N ASN A 171 -11.83 -5.01 -6.23
CA ASN A 171 -11.02 -4.61 -7.37
C ASN A 171 -11.91 -3.99 -8.47
N LEU A 172 -11.90 -2.67 -8.59
CA LEU A 172 -12.70 -1.95 -9.58
C LEU A 172 -12.08 -2.02 -10.97
N CYS A 173 -12.89 -2.34 -11.98
CA CYS A 173 -12.52 -2.31 -13.39
C CYS A 173 -13.35 -1.27 -14.15
N ARG A 174 -12.69 -0.20 -14.65
CA ARG A 174 -13.40 0.85 -15.40
C ARG A 174 -13.83 0.40 -16.80
N CYS A 175 -13.18 -0.61 -17.37
CA CYS A 175 -13.56 -1.21 -18.66
C CYS A 175 -14.77 -2.14 -18.54
N GLY A 176 -15.18 -2.52 -17.32
CA GLY A 176 -16.32 -3.39 -17.06
C GLY A 176 -16.07 -4.89 -17.33
N ALA A 177 -14.80 -5.32 -17.41
CA ALA A 177 -14.43 -6.69 -17.75
C ALA A 177 -14.62 -7.72 -16.58
N TYR A 178 -15.55 -7.46 -15.66
CA TYR A 178 -15.72 -8.29 -14.46
C TYR A 178 -16.00 -9.76 -14.78
N GLU A 179 -16.89 -10.01 -15.76
CA GLU A 179 -17.26 -11.38 -16.16
C GLU A 179 -16.05 -12.15 -16.68
N HIS A 180 -15.19 -11.52 -17.46
CA HIS A 180 -13.96 -12.11 -17.99
C HIS A 180 -12.97 -12.48 -16.87
N TYR A 181 -12.83 -11.61 -15.84
CA TYR A 181 -12.01 -11.92 -14.68
C TYR A 181 -12.56 -13.08 -13.87
N LEU A 182 -13.89 -13.16 -13.68
CA LEU A 182 -14.54 -14.28 -12.98
C LEU A 182 -14.36 -15.59 -13.73
N ASN A 183 -14.59 -15.59 -15.04
CA ASN A 183 -14.33 -16.76 -15.88
C ASN A 183 -12.86 -17.17 -15.81
N GLY A 184 -11.94 -16.20 -15.83
CA GLY A 184 -10.51 -16.46 -15.67
C GLY A 184 -10.16 -17.14 -14.33
N VAL A 185 -10.82 -16.76 -13.22
CA VAL A 185 -10.67 -17.47 -11.94
C VAL A 185 -11.15 -18.91 -12.04
N LEU A 186 -12.34 -19.14 -12.63
CA LEU A 186 -12.89 -20.48 -12.82
C LEU A 186 -12.04 -21.34 -13.76
N ARG A 187 -11.48 -20.76 -14.82
CA ARG A 187 -10.52 -21.42 -15.70
C ARG A 187 -9.24 -21.79 -14.96
N ALA A 188 -8.67 -20.87 -14.20
CA ALA A 188 -7.44 -21.11 -13.43
C ALA A 188 -7.61 -22.23 -12.39
N SER A 189 -8.82 -22.44 -11.90
CA SER A 189 -9.19 -23.53 -10.97
C SER A 189 -9.55 -24.85 -11.68
N GLY A 190 -9.49 -24.91 -13.03
CA GLY A 190 -9.82 -26.09 -13.82
C GLY A 190 -11.32 -26.42 -13.88
N GLN A 191 -12.20 -25.46 -13.61
CA GLN A 191 -13.65 -25.65 -13.61
C GLN A 191 -14.30 -25.41 -14.98
N ILE A 192 -13.63 -24.61 -15.82
CA ILE A 192 -14.00 -24.39 -17.22
C ILE A 192 -12.78 -24.60 -18.13
N ALA A 193 -13.01 -25.04 -19.35
CA ALA A 193 -11.97 -25.31 -20.34
C ALA A 193 -11.52 -24.05 -21.10
#